data_f2cf858bab83e255d71e7eaf4c6eeffb
#
_entry.id   f2cf858bab83e255d71e7eaf4c6eeffb
#
_cell.length_a   1.000
_cell.length_b   1.000
_cell.length_c   1.000
_cell.angle_alpha   90.00
_cell.angle_beta   90.00
_cell.angle_gamma   90.00
#
_symmetry.space_group_name_H-M   'P 1'
#
loop_
_entity.id
_entity.type
_entity.pdbx_description
1 polymer ?
#
loop_
_entity_poly.entity_id
_entity_poly.type
_entity_poly.pdbx_seq_one_letter_code
_entity_poly.pdbx_strand_id
1 'polypeptide(L)'
;MLHIPLERHIKTIEGGAVCFNNSQEGLREKLFGLKNFGIWGEELIKDVGANSKMNEFQAAMGLCNLRHVDEEIAKRKAVVEHYNKRLSDVEGIKISKEQKDVKANYAYYPVIFEPNKFGKTRDEIYELLKINEIYARKYFYPTTNTFECYRDMFDMGDTPIALELSKKVLTLPLYADLRMEQVDRICDIILGR
;
A
#
# COMPACT_ATOMS: atom_id res chain seq x y z
N MET A 1 -16.67 4.84 7.49
CA MET A 1 -15.48 4.86 8.36
C MET A 1 -14.26 4.68 7.48
N LEU A 2 -13.34 5.61 7.48
CA LEU A 2 -12.12 5.53 6.70
C LEU A 2 -10.95 5.21 7.64
N HIS A 3 -10.33 4.06 7.46
CA HIS A 3 -9.07 3.73 8.12
C HIS A 3 -7.94 4.26 7.27
N ILE A 4 -7.14 5.18 7.82
CA ILE A 4 -5.94 5.69 7.16
C ILE A 4 -4.73 5.00 7.81
N PRO A 5 -4.11 4.04 7.13
CA PRO A 5 -2.80 3.56 7.56
C PRO A 5 -1.79 4.69 7.35
N LEU A 6 -1.34 5.29 8.44
CA LEU A 6 -0.40 6.43 8.41
C LEU A 6 1.03 6.02 8.02
N GLU A 7 1.33 4.73 8.04
CA GLU A 7 2.69 4.18 7.88
C GLU A 7 3.42 4.54 6.58
N ARG A 8 2.69 4.91 5.52
CA ARG A 8 3.29 5.11 4.19
C ARG A 8 3.45 6.55 3.76
N HIS A 9 2.61 7.43 4.27
CA HIS A 9 2.60 8.84 3.91
C HIS A 9 2.96 9.75 5.06
N ILE A 10 2.46 9.39 6.24
CA ILE A 10 2.79 10.07 7.49
C ILE A 10 3.38 8.98 8.37
N LYS A 11 4.71 8.83 8.32
CA LYS A 11 5.40 7.84 9.16
C LYS A 11 5.20 8.20 10.63
N THR A 12 4.52 7.33 11.35
CA THR A 12 4.28 7.43 12.80
C THR A 12 4.81 6.20 13.53
N ILE A 13 5.83 5.52 12.96
CA ILE A 13 6.34 4.23 13.39
C ILE A 13 5.24 3.17 13.18
N GLU A 14 4.43 2.85 14.19
CA GLU A 14 3.31 1.92 14.13
C GLU A 14 1.96 2.58 14.47
N GLY A 15 1.87 3.91 14.33
CA GLY A 15 0.65 4.67 14.63
C GLY A 15 -0.37 4.61 13.51
N GLY A 16 -1.62 4.88 13.85
CA GLY A 16 -2.74 4.97 12.91
C GLY A 16 -3.82 5.93 13.37
N ALA A 17 -4.75 6.26 12.49
CA ALA A 17 -5.90 7.10 12.81
C ALA A 17 -7.17 6.53 12.21
N VAL A 18 -8.27 6.70 12.92
CA VAL A 18 -9.62 6.39 12.42
C VAL A 18 -10.34 7.72 12.20
N CYS A 19 -10.64 8.02 10.94
CA CYS A 19 -11.47 9.17 10.58
C CYS A 19 -12.90 8.71 10.34
N PHE A 20 -13.86 9.42 10.88
CA PHE A 20 -15.28 9.11 10.71
C PHE A 20 -16.11 10.39 10.64
N ASN A 21 -17.27 10.28 10.00
CA ASN A 21 -18.25 11.36 9.99
C ASN A 21 -19.01 11.36 11.31
N ASN A 22 -19.19 12.54 11.92
CA ASN A 22 -19.82 12.70 13.24
C ASN A 22 -21.34 12.46 13.23
N SER A 23 -21.86 11.77 12.21
CA SER A 23 -23.29 11.46 12.05
C SER A 23 -23.80 10.30 12.92
N GLN A 24 -22.90 9.52 13.54
CA GLN A 24 -23.27 8.41 14.42
C GLN A 24 -23.05 8.80 15.88
N GLU A 25 -24.14 8.98 16.60
CA GLU A 25 -24.13 9.25 18.04
C GLU A 25 -23.43 8.10 18.80
N GLY A 26 -22.55 8.43 19.74
CA GLY A 26 -21.81 7.47 20.56
C GLY A 26 -20.64 6.74 19.88
N LEU A 27 -20.41 6.93 18.57
CA LEU A 27 -19.31 6.23 17.86
C LEU A 27 -17.93 6.66 18.38
N ARG A 28 -17.75 7.95 18.67
CA ARG A 28 -16.50 8.50 19.22
C ARG A 28 -16.16 7.88 20.56
N GLU A 29 -17.13 7.83 21.45
CA GLU A 29 -17.01 7.26 22.78
C GLU A 29 -16.70 5.76 22.71
N LYS A 30 -17.39 5.03 21.83
CA LYS A 30 -17.14 3.61 21.60
C LYS A 30 -15.72 3.36 21.08
N LEU A 31 -15.26 4.11 20.08
CA LEU A 31 -13.89 3.98 19.56
C LEU A 31 -12.84 4.34 20.61
N PHE A 32 -13.13 5.36 21.44
CA PHE A 32 -12.26 5.74 22.56
C PHE A 32 -12.17 4.60 23.59
N GLY A 33 -13.29 4.02 24.00
CA GLY A 33 -13.33 2.87 24.90
C GLY A 33 -12.56 1.68 24.34
N LEU A 34 -12.81 1.29 23.10
CA LEU A 34 -12.15 0.16 22.46
C LEU A 34 -10.61 0.29 22.39
N LYS A 35 -10.09 1.49 22.10
CA LYS A 35 -8.64 1.74 22.11
C LYS A 35 -8.03 1.81 23.50
N ASN A 36 -8.84 1.96 24.55
CA ASN A 36 -8.46 2.11 25.95
C ASN A 36 -9.00 0.98 26.81
N PHE A 37 -8.73 -0.27 26.45
CA PHE A 37 -9.11 -1.48 27.21
C PHE A 37 -10.61 -1.69 27.42
N GLY A 38 -11.48 -1.01 26.71
CA GLY A 38 -12.94 -1.04 26.94
C GLY A 38 -13.40 -0.18 28.11
N ILE A 39 -12.53 0.67 28.66
CA ILE A 39 -12.78 1.51 29.84
C ILE A 39 -13.60 2.75 29.43
N TRP A 40 -14.74 2.96 30.10
CA TRP A 40 -15.64 4.09 29.92
C TRP A 40 -15.66 5.05 31.11
N GLY A 41 -15.12 4.64 32.25
CA GLY A 41 -15.02 5.42 33.49
C GLY A 41 -14.12 4.67 34.47
N GLU A 42 -13.92 5.25 35.66
CA GLU A 42 -12.98 4.72 36.67
C GLU A 42 -13.22 3.23 37.01
N GLU A 43 -14.49 2.83 37.11
CA GLU A 43 -14.90 1.49 37.46
C GLU A 43 -15.78 0.82 36.38
N LEU A 44 -15.94 1.46 35.21
CA LEU A 44 -16.88 1.02 34.18
C LEU A 44 -16.17 0.50 32.93
N ILE A 45 -16.14 -0.81 32.78
CA ILE A 45 -15.63 -1.50 31.59
C ILE A 45 -16.83 -2.06 30.83
N LYS A 46 -17.12 -1.56 29.63
CA LYS A 46 -18.29 -1.96 28.82
C LYS A 46 -17.93 -2.83 27.62
N ASP A 47 -16.72 -2.73 27.12
CA ASP A 47 -16.31 -3.38 25.89
C ASP A 47 -15.03 -4.21 26.09
N VAL A 48 -14.83 -5.23 25.22
CA VAL A 48 -13.53 -5.88 25.09
C VAL A 48 -12.67 -4.99 24.19
N GLY A 49 -11.73 -4.28 24.77
CA GLY A 49 -10.84 -3.36 24.08
C GLY A 49 -9.36 -3.76 24.20
N ALA A 50 -8.53 -3.07 23.43
CA ALA A 50 -7.08 -3.24 23.43
C ALA A 50 -6.36 -1.96 23.87
N ASN A 51 -5.08 -2.04 24.15
CA ASN A 51 -4.23 -0.86 24.27
C ASN A 51 -3.80 -0.36 22.89
N SER A 52 -4.62 0.48 22.28
CA SER A 52 -4.36 1.04 20.94
C SER A 52 -4.12 2.56 20.99
N LYS A 53 -3.59 3.02 22.13
CA LYS A 53 -3.22 4.44 22.30
C LYS A 53 -1.91 4.73 21.57
N MET A 54 -1.89 5.85 20.82
CA MET A 54 -0.65 6.37 20.25
C MET A 54 0.21 6.94 21.37
N ASN A 55 1.50 6.64 21.38
CA ASN A 55 2.45 7.24 22.31
C ASN A 55 2.95 8.60 21.80
N GLU A 56 3.60 9.37 22.68
CA GLU A 56 4.06 10.73 22.39
C GLU A 56 5.10 10.77 21.25
N PHE A 57 5.97 9.78 21.13
CA PHE A 57 6.96 9.72 20.04
C PHE A 57 6.28 9.49 18.68
N GLN A 58 5.29 8.62 18.63
CA GLN A 58 4.50 8.39 17.42
C GLN A 58 3.73 9.66 17.04
N ALA A 59 3.13 10.35 18.01
CA ALA A 59 2.41 11.58 17.79
C ALA A 59 3.34 12.70 17.30
N ALA A 60 4.48 12.90 17.94
CA ALA A 60 5.47 13.90 17.57
C ALA A 60 6.00 13.68 16.16
N MET A 61 6.37 12.43 15.82
CA MET A 61 6.81 12.07 14.47
C MET A 61 5.70 12.32 13.43
N GLY A 62 4.46 11.97 13.75
CA GLY A 62 3.30 12.23 12.90
C GLY A 62 3.12 13.71 12.61
N LEU A 63 3.18 14.56 13.63
CA LEU A 63 3.08 16.01 13.49
C LEU A 63 4.22 16.60 12.66
N CYS A 64 5.44 16.12 12.82
CA CYS A 64 6.58 16.53 12.00
C CYS A 64 6.37 16.15 10.53
N ASN A 65 6.03 14.90 10.26
CA ASN A 65 5.89 14.38 8.91
C ASN A 65 4.68 14.97 8.17
N LEU A 66 3.61 15.31 8.89
CA LEU A 66 2.40 15.91 8.31
C LEU A 66 2.69 17.22 7.57
N ARG A 67 3.71 17.96 8.00
CA ARG A 67 4.12 19.24 7.37
C ARG A 67 4.71 19.04 5.96
N HIS A 68 5.20 17.86 5.64
CA HIS A 68 5.90 17.53 4.40
C HIS A 68 5.10 16.60 3.47
N VAL A 69 3.90 16.17 3.88
CA VAL A 69 3.14 15.13 3.17
C VAL A 69 2.79 15.50 1.72
N ASP A 70 2.41 16.76 1.46
CA ASP A 70 2.06 17.20 0.11
C ASP A 70 3.29 17.28 -0.80
N GLU A 71 4.44 17.71 -0.29
CA GLU A 71 5.71 17.70 -1.02
C GLU A 71 6.14 16.26 -1.37
N GLU A 72 6.06 15.37 -0.41
CA GLU A 72 6.39 13.95 -0.59
C GLU A 72 5.46 13.25 -1.60
N ILE A 73 4.17 13.62 -1.63
CA ILE A 73 3.22 13.15 -2.64
C ILE A 73 3.59 13.69 -4.02
N ALA A 74 3.96 14.98 -4.13
CA ALA A 74 4.35 15.58 -5.40
C ALA A 74 5.62 14.94 -5.97
N LYS A 75 6.63 14.67 -5.15
CA LYS A 75 7.85 13.96 -5.56
C LYS A 75 7.52 12.54 -6.08
N ARG A 76 6.71 11.76 -5.37
CA ARG A 76 6.28 10.43 -5.82
C ARG A 76 5.47 10.49 -7.11
N LYS A 77 4.64 11.52 -7.29
CA LYS A 77 3.93 11.75 -8.54
C LYS A 77 4.88 11.87 -9.72
N ALA A 78 5.93 12.67 -9.60
CA ALA A 78 6.94 12.84 -10.65
C ALA A 78 7.61 11.49 -11.01
N VAL A 79 7.93 10.66 -10.03
CA VAL A 79 8.45 9.31 -10.26
C VAL A 79 7.45 8.43 -11.02
N VAL A 80 6.17 8.45 -10.63
CA VAL A 80 5.10 7.69 -11.31
C VAL A 80 4.92 8.15 -12.74
N GLU A 81 4.93 9.47 -13.00
CA GLU A 81 4.84 10.01 -14.35
C GLU A 81 6.03 9.58 -15.22
N HIS A 82 7.22 9.47 -14.63
CA HIS A 82 8.41 8.98 -15.34
C HIS A 82 8.28 7.48 -15.68
N TYR A 83 7.85 6.64 -14.75
CA TYR A 83 7.52 5.24 -15.02
C TYR A 83 6.47 5.11 -16.13
N ASN A 84 5.40 5.91 -16.07
CA ASN A 84 4.34 5.88 -17.09
C ASN A 84 4.88 6.18 -18.48
N LYS A 85 5.77 7.16 -18.65
CA LYS A 85 6.42 7.46 -19.95
C LYS A 85 7.22 6.27 -20.51
N ARG A 86 7.74 5.43 -19.64
CA ARG A 86 8.58 4.28 -20.03
C ARG A 86 7.78 3.00 -20.28
N LEU A 87 6.65 2.81 -19.59
CA LEU A 87 5.97 1.52 -19.51
C LEU A 87 4.55 1.51 -20.08
N SER A 88 3.87 2.66 -20.28
CA SER A 88 2.46 2.70 -20.67
C SER A 88 2.16 2.08 -22.05
N ASP A 89 3.10 2.23 -22.98
CA ASP A 89 2.92 1.78 -24.36
C ASP A 89 3.60 0.44 -24.66
N VAL A 90 4.05 -0.28 -23.61
CA VAL A 90 4.71 -1.57 -23.76
C VAL A 90 3.67 -2.68 -23.80
N GLU A 91 3.66 -3.45 -24.90
CA GLU A 91 2.75 -4.57 -25.05
C GLU A 91 2.95 -5.61 -23.93
N GLY A 92 1.85 -6.03 -23.32
CA GLY A 92 1.85 -6.99 -22.22
C GLY A 92 2.18 -6.41 -20.85
N ILE A 93 2.44 -5.11 -20.74
CA ILE A 93 2.51 -4.37 -19.48
C ILE A 93 1.22 -3.58 -19.27
N LYS A 94 0.62 -3.69 -18.08
CA LYS A 94 -0.52 -2.86 -17.67
C LYS A 94 -0.17 -2.10 -16.40
N ILE A 95 -0.37 -0.79 -16.44
CA ILE A 95 -0.22 0.10 -15.29
C ILE A 95 -1.59 0.59 -14.82
N SER A 96 -1.69 0.98 -13.55
CA SER A 96 -2.93 1.56 -13.03
C SER A 96 -3.22 2.90 -13.70
N LYS A 97 -4.44 3.05 -14.19
CA LYS A 97 -4.94 4.35 -14.67
C LYS A 97 -5.32 5.23 -13.49
N GLU A 98 -5.10 6.53 -13.61
CA GLU A 98 -5.63 7.48 -12.65
C GLU A 98 -7.16 7.40 -12.61
N GLN A 99 -7.69 7.35 -11.39
CA GLN A 99 -9.13 7.33 -11.19
C GLN A 99 -9.67 8.77 -11.27
N LYS A 100 -10.76 8.93 -12.00
CA LYS A 100 -11.44 10.21 -12.07
C LYS A 100 -11.98 10.61 -10.69
N ASP A 101 -11.88 11.88 -10.35
CA ASP A 101 -12.34 12.46 -9.09
C ASP A 101 -11.64 11.91 -7.83
N VAL A 102 -10.45 11.33 -7.98
CA VAL A 102 -9.60 10.87 -6.88
C VAL A 102 -8.28 11.62 -6.86
N LYS A 103 -7.93 12.24 -5.73
CA LYS A 103 -6.58 12.76 -5.48
C LYS A 103 -5.69 11.59 -5.08
N ALA A 104 -4.85 11.13 -6.01
CA ALA A 104 -3.93 10.02 -5.77
C ALA A 104 -2.84 10.42 -4.77
N ASN A 105 -2.45 9.50 -3.91
CA ASN A 105 -1.37 9.68 -2.95
C ASN A 105 -0.06 9.01 -3.36
N TYR A 106 -0.07 8.28 -4.48
CA TYR A 106 1.08 7.58 -5.06
C TYR A 106 1.81 6.69 -4.04
N ALA A 107 1.04 5.86 -3.31
CA ALA A 107 1.57 4.95 -2.30
C ALA A 107 2.35 3.78 -2.90
N TYR A 108 1.90 3.30 -4.05
CA TYR A 108 2.44 2.15 -4.76
C TYR A 108 2.44 2.40 -6.26
N TYR A 109 3.34 1.69 -6.94
CA TYR A 109 3.35 1.59 -8.40
C TYR A 109 3.23 0.12 -8.82
N PRO A 110 2.00 -0.43 -8.85
CA PRO A 110 1.76 -1.79 -9.29
C PRO A 110 1.80 -1.88 -10.82
N VAL A 111 2.49 -2.87 -11.32
CA VAL A 111 2.59 -3.21 -12.74
C VAL A 111 2.12 -4.65 -12.93
N ILE A 112 1.24 -4.90 -13.89
CA ILE A 112 0.76 -6.23 -14.25
C ILE A 112 1.48 -6.67 -15.50
N PHE A 113 2.08 -7.85 -15.45
CA PHE A 113 2.74 -8.49 -16.58
C PHE A 113 1.84 -9.58 -17.17
N GLU A 114 1.56 -9.49 -18.47
CA GLU A 114 0.82 -10.50 -19.25
C GLU A 114 1.84 -11.36 -20.03
N PRO A 115 2.22 -12.54 -19.54
CA PRO A 115 3.36 -13.29 -20.09
C PRO A 115 3.23 -13.63 -21.57
N ASN A 116 2.00 -13.92 -22.03
CA ASN A 116 1.72 -14.27 -23.43
C ASN A 116 1.98 -13.11 -24.43
N LYS A 117 2.06 -11.86 -23.92
CA LYS A 117 2.30 -10.67 -24.72
C LYS A 117 3.66 -10.07 -24.47
N PHE A 118 4.05 -10.01 -23.17
CA PHE A 118 5.32 -9.43 -22.77
C PHE A 118 6.51 -10.40 -22.93
N GLY A 119 6.25 -11.71 -22.94
CA GLY A 119 7.27 -12.73 -23.09
C GLY A 119 7.99 -13.15 -21.81
N LYS A 120 7.68 -12.49 -20.67
CA LYS A 120 8.21 -12.84 -19.34
C LYS A 120 7.11 -12.80 -18.29
N THR A 121 7.19 -13.70 -17.31
CA THR A 121 6.31 -13.73 -16.15
C THR A 121 6.72 -12.67 -15.12
N ARG A 122 5.80 -12.32 -14.22
CA ARG A 122 6.07 -11.49 -13.05
C ARG A 122 7.25 -12.03 -12.22
N ASP A 123 7.35 -13.35 -12.08
CA ASP A 123 8.39 -13.98 -11.25
C ASP A 123 9.76 -13.91 -11.91
N GLU A 124 9.84 -14.08 -13.23
CA GLU A 124 11.09 -13.87 -13.99
C GLU A 124 11.57 -12.42 -13.90
N ILE A 125 10.67 -11.45 -14.00
CA ILE A 125 11.00 -10.02 -13.81
C ILE A 125 11.44 -9.75 -12.37
N TYR A 126 10.78 -10.33 -11.38
CA TYR A 126 11.18 -10.20 -9.97
C TYR A 126 12.61 -10.70 -9.73
N GLU A 127 12.96 -11.89 -10.22
CA GLU A 127 14.31 -12.44 -10.06
C GLU A 127 15.35 -11.63 -10.87
N LEU A 128 14.99 -11.17 -12.08
CA LEU A 128 15.87 -10.32 -12.89
C LEU A 128 16.20 -8.99 -12.16
N LEU A 129 15.21 -8.34 -11.58
CA LEU A 129 15.42 -7.12 -10.77
C LEU A 129 16.28 -7.42 -9.54
N LYS A 130 16.01 -8.52 -8.84
CA LYS A 130 16.73 -8.93 -7.63
C LYS A 130 18.22 -9.22 -7.90
N ILE A 131 18.56 -9.87 -8.99
CA ILE A 131 19.96 -10.10 -9.41
C ILE A 131 20.69 -8.76 -9.66
N ASN A 132 19.95 -7.74 -10.09
CA ASN A 132 20.47 -6.39 -10.29
C ASN A 132 20.35 -5.50 -9.04
N GLU A 133 20.15 -6.08 -7.85
CA GLU A 133 20.03 -5.40 -6.54
C GLU A 133 18.84 -4.43 -6.45
N ILE A 134 17.77 -4.68 -7.22
CA ILE A 134 16.52 -3.92 -7.20
C ILE A 134 15.43 -4.77 -6.56
N TYR A 135 14.90 -4.32 -5.43
CA TYR A 135 13.94 -5.07 -4.63
C TYR A 135 12.51 -4.58 -4.87
N ALA A 136 11.86 -5.17 -5.86
CA ALA A 136 10.42 -5.04 -6.07
C ALA A 136 9.63 -5.91 -5.08
N ARG A 137 8.31 -5.73 -5.00
CA ARG A 137 7.47 -6.48 -4.05
C ARG A 137 6.25 -7.09 -4.74
N LYS A 138 5.96 -8.35 -4.38
CA LYS A 138 4.78 -9.07 -4.87
C LYS A 138 3.55 -8.69 -4.02
N TYR A 139 3.06 -7.47 -4.15
CA TYR A 139 1.94 -6.96 -3.35
C TYR A 139 0.60 -7.11 -4.07
N PHE A 140 -0.32 -7.94 -3.55
CA PHE A 140 -0.12 -8.80 -2.39
C PHE A 140 -0.22 -10.26 -2.82
N TYR A 141 0.84 -11.00 -2.59
CA TYR A 141 0.91 -12.42 -2.92
C TYR A 141 1.59 -13.15 -1.73
N PRO A 142 1.06 -14.31 -1.31
CA PRO A 142 -0.23 -14.89 -1.73
C PRO A 142 -1.44 -14.07 -1.25
N THR A 143 -2.64 -14.34 -1.78
CA THR A 143 -3.88 -13.70 -1.30
C THR A 143 -4.22 -14.19 0.11
N THR A 144 -4.83 -13.36 0.95
CA THR A 144 -5.04 -13.66 2.38
C THR A 144 -5.82 -14.94 2.61
N ASN A 145 -6.86 -15.19 1.81
CA ASN A 145 -7.66 -16.42 1.89
C ASN A 145 -6.92 -17.69 1.50
N THR A 146 -5.71 -17.58 0.93
CA THR A 146 -4.84 -18.72 0.60
C THR A 146 -3.77 -18.98 1.65
N PHE A 147 -3.68 -18.18 2.71
CA PHE A 147 -2.74 -18.43 3.80
C PHE A 147 -3.04 -19.73 4.52
N GLU A 148 -2.01 -20.45 4.94
CA GLU A 148 -2.17 -21.73 5.61
C GLU A 148 -3.07 -21.64 6.84
N CYS A 149 -2.95 -20.56 7.63
CA CYS A 149 -3.78 -20.31 8.81
C CYS A 149 -5.27 -20.07 8.50
N TYR A 150 -5.63 -19.80 7.26
CA TYR A 150 -7.01 -19.52 6.83
C TYR A 150 -7.57 -20.60 5.87
N ARG A 151 -6.78 -21.61 5.51
CA ARG A 151 -7.13 -22.63 4.51
C ARG A 151 -8.46 -23.32 4.78
N ASP A 152 -8.76 -23.60 6.04
CA ASP A 152 -9.98 -24.30 6.44
C ASP A 152 -11.17 -23.35 6.69
N MET A 153 -10.95 -22.04 6.58
CA MET A 153 -11.95 -21.02 6.88
C MET A 153 -12.53 -20.35 5.64
N PHE A 154 -11.76 -20.30 4.53
CA PHE A 154 -12.13 -19.57 3.31
C PHE A 154 -11.80 -20.38 2.05
N ASP A 155 -12.69 -20.31 1.05
CA ASP A 155 -12.42 -20.88 -0.27
C ASP A 155 -11.52 -19.97 -1.09
N MET A 156 -10.52 -20.53 -1.76
CA MET A 156 -9.67 -19.82 -2.71
C MET A 156 -10.47 -19.30 -3.91
N GLY A 157 -11.57 -19.96 -4.27
CA GLY A 157 -12.47 -19.57 -5.35
C GLY A 157 -13.30 -18.33 -5.09
N ASP A 158 -13.42 -17.89 -3.84
CA ASP A 158 -14.22 -16.69 -3.49
C ASP A 158 -13.67 -15.39 -4.07
N THR A 159 -12.38 -15.35 -4.39
CA THR A 159 -11.72 -14.15 -4.94
C THR A 159 -10.92 -14.45 -6.21
N PRO A 160 -11.55 -14.95 -7.30
CA PRO A 160 -10.83 -15.44 -8.47
C PRO A 160 -10.03 -14.34 -9.19
N ILE A 161 -10.57 -13.12 -9.27
CA ILE A 161 -9.89 -11.98 -9.89
C ILE A 161 -8.64 -11.59 -9.09
N ALA A 162 -8.75 -11.48 -7.76
CA ALA A 162 -7.62 -11.16 -6.91
C ALA A 162 -6.53 -12.25 -6.96
N LEU A 163 -6.94 -13.52 -6.97
CA LEU A 163 -6.03 -14.66 -7.09
C LEU A 163 -5.28 -14.65 -8.43
N GLU A 164 -5.96 -14.34 -9.53
CA GLU A 164 -5.32 -14.24 -10.84
C GLU A 164 -4.34 -13.05 -10.91
N LEU A 165 -4.79 -11.86 -10.51
CA LEU A 165 -3.97 -10.65 -10.52
C LEU A 165 -2.76 -10.76 -9.58
N SER A 166 -2.91 -11.40 -8.42
CA SER A 166 -1.81 -11.58 -7.47
C SER A 166 -0.61 -12.35 -8.06
N LYS A 167 -0.85 -13.21 -9.07
CA LYS A 167 0.20 -13.96 -9.77
C LYS A 167 0.92 -13.14 -10.85
N LYS A 168 0.34 -12.02 -11.27
CA LYS A 168 0.82 -11.19 -12.40
C LYS A 168 1.34 -9.82 -11.96
N VAL A 169 0.97 -9.35 -10.77
CA VAL A 169 1.32 -8.01 -10.28
C VAL A 169 2.68 -7.98 -9.60
N LEU A 170 3.45 -6.95 -9.90
CA LEU A 170 4.68 -6.59 -9.22
C LEU A 170 4.65 -5.10 -8.88
N THR A 171 4.92 -4.75 -7.64
CA THR A 171 5.02 -3.37 -7.20
C THR A 171 6.47 -2.94 -7.31
N LEU A 172 6.76 -2.01 -8.22
CA LEU A 172 8.09 -1.45 -8.42
C LEU A 172 8.47 -0.47 -7.31
N PRO A 173 9.76 -0.20 -7.10
CA PRO A 173 10.22 0.77 -6.12
C PRO A 173 9.61 2.15 -6.37
N LEU A 174 9.03 2.74 -5.32
CA LEU A 174 8.45 4.08 -5.36
C LEU A 174 8.63 4.78 -4.01
N TYR A 175 9.42 5.85 -3.98
CA TYR A 175 9.62 6.73 -2.85
C TYR A 175 10.01 8.13 -3.36
N ALA A 176 9.88 9.14 -2.51
CA ALA A 176 10.02 10.53 -2.93
C ALA A 176 11.40 10.89 -3.50
N ASP A 177 12.47 10.33 -2.93
CA ASP A 177 13.85 10.61 -3.34
C ASP A 177 14.39 9.61 -4.38
N LEU A 178 13.52 8.83 -5.03
CA LEU A 178 13.94 7.94 -6.13
C LEU A 178 14.33 8.78 -7.34
N ARG A 179 15.60 8.72 -7.73
CA ARG A 179 16.13 9.50 -8.85
C ARG A 179 15.65 8.94 -10.19
N MET A 180 15.45 9.81 -11.18
CA MET A 180 14.94 9.41 -12.49
C MET A 180 15.87 8.43 -13.21
N GLU A 181 17.19 8.54 -13.04
CA GLU A 181 18.16 7.61 -13.60
C GLU A 181 18.01 6.19 -13.01
N GLN A 182 17.57 6.09 -11.75
CA GLN A 182 17.26 4.80 -11.13
C GLN A 182 15.96 4.21 -11.70
N VAL A 183 14.97 5.05 -11.97
CA VAL A 183 13.74 4.64 -12.66
C VAL A 183 14.05 4.14 -14.07
N ASP A 184 14.90 4.85 -14.81
CA ASP A 184 15.35 4.44 -16.13
C ASP A 184 16.06 3.09 -16.08
N ARG A 185 17.00 2.89 -15.16
CA ARG A 185 17.68 1.60 -14.96
C ARG A 185 16.69 0.46 -14.67
N ILE A 186 15.69 0.71 -13.81
CA ILE A 186 14.65 -0.29 -13.51
C ILE A 186 13.89 -0.65 -14.79
N CYS A 187 13.48 0.34 -15.56
CA CYS A 187 12.75 0.13 -16.80
C CYS A 187 13.61 -0.59 -17.86
N ASP A 188 14.89 -0.23 -18.01
CA ASP A 188 15.80 -0.86 -18.95
C ASP A 188 15.99 -2.35 -18.65
N ILE A 189 16.16 -2.72 -17.38
CA ILE A 189 16.25 -4.12 -16.96
C ILE A 189 14.96 -4.88 -17.28
N ILE A 190 13.79 -4.29 -17.00
CA ILE A 190 12.48 -4.90 -17.31
C ILE A 190 12.35 -5.12 -18.81
N LEU A 191 12.72 -4.12 -19.61
CA LEU A 191 12.56 -4.13 -21.06
C LEU A 191 13.68 -4.90 -21.81
N GLY A 192 14.76 -5.28 -21.11
CA GLY A 192 15.91 -5.98 -21.69
C GLY A 192 16.77 -5.08 -22.58
N ARG A 193 16.96 -3.84 -22.17
CA ARG A 193 17.76 -2.82 -22.87
C ARG A 193 19.01 -2.48 -22.09
#